data_3ee9f763993b72a57bfef354f082df3b
#
_entry.id   3ee9f763993b72a57bfef354f082df3b
#
_cell.length_a   1.000
_cell.length_b   1.000
_cell.length_c   1.000
_cell.angle_alpha   90.00
_cell.angle_beta   90.00
_cell.angle_gamma   90.00
#
_symmetry.space_group_name_H-M   'P 1'
#
loop_
_entity.id
_entity.type
_entity.pdbx_description
1 polymer ?
#
loop_
_entity_poly.entity_id
_entity_poly.type
_entity_poly.pdbx_seq_one_letter_code
_entity_poly.pdbx_strand_id
1 'polypeptide(L)'
;MDLPQHGTDRPLGTEWTSLVQILAAMITLAPEQVVLQVHTNYDEACGPYVQTLQEEDGALHVEAVSNEFLDPPMGPDAINSLLEMGWEPPCDDGLPNFFRFIHSDDVRPGEVADFLVRTLRDVYLVQPTDRFECMPDELCRAVVRGDYGFKPSIDIHID
;
A
#
# COMPACT_ATOMS: atom_id res chain seq x y z
N MET A 1 -8.94 11.58 9.40
CA MET A 1 -7.71 10.79 9.56
C MET A 1 -6.50 11.68 9.35
N ASP A 2 -5.69 11.80 10.37
CA ASP A 2 -4.49 12.64 10.31
C ASP A 2 -3.27 11.81 9.94
N LEU A 3 -3.15 11.46 8.67
CA LEU A 3 -1.91 10.91 8.17
C LEU A 3 -0.89 12.05 8.02
N PRO A 4 0.31 11.89 8.60
CA PRO A 4 1.32 12.93 8.47
C PRO A 4 1.76 13.08 7.02
N GLN A 5 2.01 14.33 6.62
CA GLN A 5 2.45 14.67 5.27
C GLN A 5 3.91 15.13 5.29
N HIS A 6 4.74 14.34 5.93
CA HIS A 6 6.16 14.66 6.04
C HIS A 6 6.97 14.03 4.91
N GLY A 7 7.97 14.75 4.45
CA GLY A 7 9.00 14.23 3.55
C GLY A 7 8.56 13.91 2.13
N THR A 8 7.27 13.68 1.90
CA THR A 8 6.74 13.22 0.63
C THR A 8 5.50 13.99 0.23
N ASP A 9 5.56 15.32 0.36
CA ASP A 9 4.44 16.22 0.00
C ASP A 9 4.22 16.32 -1.50
N ARG A 10 5.12 15.74 -2.31
CA ARG A 10 4.99 15.77 -3.75
C ARG A 10 3.70 15.07 -4.17
N PRO A 11 2.81 15.77 -4.92
CA PRO A 11 1.55 15.16 -5.37
C PRO A 11 1.77 13.88 -6.15
N LEU A 12 0.85 12.93 -6.03
CA LEU A 12 0.82 11.77 -6.91
C LEU A 12 0.39 12.23 -8.30
N GLY A 13 1.19 11.89 -9.31
CA GLY A 13 0.84 12.17 -10.69
C GLY A 13 -0.31 11.31 -11.19
N THR A 14 -0.80 11.62 -12.39
CA THR A 14 -1.90 10.87 -13.00
C THR A 14 -1.58 9.40 -13.20
N GLU A 15 -0.30 9.07 -13.36
CA GLU A 15 0.18 7.70 -13.52
C GLU A 15 -0.10 6.82 -12.28
N TRP A 16 -0.28 7.44 -11.11
CA TRP A 16 -0.58 6.72 -9.87
C TRP A 16 -2.06 6.73 -9.51
N THR A 17 -2.85 7.61 -10.12
CA THR A 17 -4.24 7.84 -9.73
C THR A 17 -5.09 6.57 -9.84
N SER A 18 -4.92 5.81 -10.93
CA SER A 18 -5.68 4.57 -11.13
C SER A 18 -5.37 3.54 -10.03
N LEU A 19 -4.10 3.44 -9.63
CA LEU A 19 -3.71 2.50 -8.58
C LEU A 19 -4.32 2.90 -7.23
N VAL A 20 -4.30 4.19 -6.90
CA VAL A 20 -4.94 4.70 -5.69
C VAL A 20 -6.44 4.38 -5.70
N GLN A 21 -7.12 4.59 -6.81
CA GLN A 21 -8.55 4.35 -6.92
C GLN A 21 -8.89 2.87 -6.80
N ILE A 22 -8.11 1.99 -7.43
CA ILE A 22 -8.29 0.54 -7.31
C ILE A 22 -8.11 0.11 -5.85
N LEU A 23 -7.05 0.57 -5.22
CA LEU A 23 -6.75 0.20 -3.84
C LEU A 23 -7.83 0.71 -2.88
N ALA A 24 -8.29 1.96 -3.07
CA ALA A 24 -9.38 2.53 -2.27
C ALA A 24 -10.67 1.72 -2.41
N ALA A 25 -11.01 1.33 -3.64
CA ALA A 25 -12.20 0.50 -3.88
C ALA A 25 -12.08 -0.86 -3.18
N MET A 26 -10.91 -1.48 -3.24
CA MET A 26 -10.66 -2.76 -2.59
C MET A 26 -10.74 -2.65 -1.07
N ILE A 27 -10.18 -1.61 -0.48
CA ILE A 27 -10.28 -1.38 0.97
C ILE A 27 -11.74 -1.22 1.39
N THR A 28 -12.54 -0.55 0.56
CA THR A 28 -13.97 -0.38 0.82
C THR A 28 -14.74 -1.69 0.75
N LEU A 29 -14.43 -2.54 -0.24
CA LEU A 29 -15.20 -3.75 -0.57
C LEU A 29 -14.70 -5.00 0.15
N ALA A 30 -13.43 -5.03 0.53
CA ALA A 30 -12.82 -6.17 1.23
C ALA A 30 -11.97 -5.68 2.39
N PRO A 31 -12.60 -5.11 3.42
CA PRO A 31 -11.85 -4.48 4.50
C PRO A 31 -11.03 -5.47 5.34
N GLU A 32 -11.34 -6.76 5.31
CA GLU A 32 -10.63 -7.76 6.11
C GLU A 32 -9.15 -7.79 5.81
N GLN A 33 -8.80 -7.80 4.55
CA GLN A 33 -7.39 -7.76 4.13
C GLN A 33 -7.27 -7.36 2.66
N VAL A 34 -6.40 -6.40 2.38
CA VAL A 34 -5.99 -6.04 1.02
C VAL A 34 -4.48 -5.99 0.98
N VAL A 35 -3.87 -6.63 -0.01
CA VAL A 35 -2.41 -6.61 -0.21
C VAL A 35 -2.13 -6.06 -1.60
N LEU A 36 -1.20 -5.13 -1.69
CA LEU A 36 -0.66 -4.64 -2.95
C LEU A 36 0.83 -4.94 -2.97
N GLN A 37 1.22 -5.87 -3.83
CA GLN A 37 2.60 -6.33 -3.95
C GLN A 37 3.18 -5.94 -5.30
N VAL A 38 4.45 -5.56 -5.30
CA VAL A 38 5.20 -5.26 -6.52
C VAL A 38 6.02 -6.49 -6.89
N HIS A 39 5.86 -6.95 -8.13
CA HIS A 39 6.68 -8.04 -8.65
C HIS A 39 8.06 -7.56 -9.03
N THR A 40 9.07 -8.29 -8.59
CA THR A 40 10.45 -8.05 -8.99
C THR A 40 10.81 -8.93 -10.18
N ASN A 41 11.90 -8.59 -10.85
CA ASN A 41 12.43 -9.41 -11.96
C ASN A 41 13.14 -10.68 -11.48
N TYR A 42 13.18 -10.92 -10.15
CA TYR A 42 13.84 -12.08 -9.54
C TYR A 42 12.78 -12.97 -8.92
N ASP A 43 12.63 -14.18 -9.42
CA ASP A 43 11.57 -15.10 -9.03
C ASP A 43 11.57 -15.46 -7.54
N GLU A 44 12.71 -15.36 -6.88
CA GLU A 44 12.86 -15.76 -5.47
C GLU A 44 12.92 -14.55 -4.52
N ALA A 45 12.94 -13.34 -5.05
CA ALA A 45 13.03 -12.14 -4.23
C ALA A 45 11.65 -11.67 -3.78
N CYS A 46 11.52 -11.33 -2.51
CA CYS A 46 10.32 -10.66 -2.01
C CYS A 46 10.40 -9.18 -2.34
N GLY A 47 9.56 -8.73 -3.24
CA GLY A 47 9.45 -7.31 -3.62
C GLY A 47 8.69 -6.49 -2.58
N PRO A 48 8.65 -5.18 -2.77
CA PRO A 48 7.90 -4.29 -1.89
C PRO A 48 6.42 -4.65 -1.85
N TYR A 49 5.82 -4.56 -0.66
CA TYR A 49 4.38 -4.65 -0.54
C TYR A 49 3.88 -3.78 0.61
N VAL A 50 2.62 -3.42 0.50
CA VAL A 50 1.85 -2.78 1.56
C VAL A 50 0.56 -3.56 1.73
N GLN A 51 -0.02 -3.52 2.92
CA GLN A 51 -1.28 -4.23 3.17
C GLN A 51 -2.12 -3.52 4.21
N THR A 52 -3.41 -3.81 4.17
CA THR A 52 -4.37 -3.40 5.19
C THR A 52 -5.02 -4.63 5.81
N LEU A 53 -5.26 -4.57 7.10
CA LEU A 53 -5.95 -5.61 7.86
C LEU A 53 -7.00 -4.92 8.72
N GLN A 54 -8.25 -5.35 8.63
CA GLN A 54 -9.30 -4.79 9.48
C GLN A 54 -9.30 -5.47 10.84
N GLU A 55 -9.32 -4.67 11.89
CA GLU A 55 -9.51 -5.15 13.25
C GLU A 55 -11.00 -5.34 13.56
N GLU A 56 -11.30 -6.06 14.63
CA GLU A 56 -12.69 -6.38 15.01
C GLU A 56 -13.55 -5.14 15.24
N ASP A 57 -12.95 -4.04 15.71
CA ASP A 57 -13.66 -2.78 15.99
C ASP A 57 -13.80 -1.87 14.77
N GLY A 58 -13.35 -2.34 13.60
CA GLY A 58 -13.39 -1.56 12.36
C GLY A 58 -12.16 -0.68 12.13
N ALA A 59 -11.22 -0.64 13.07
CA ALA A 59 -9.95 0.04 12.85
C ALA A 59 -9.14 -0.70 11.77
N LEU A 60 -8.24 0.01 11.11
CA LEU A 60 -7.32 -0.61 10.16
C LEU A 60 -5.92 -0.68 10.75
N HIS A 61 -5.31 -1.85 10.59
CA HIS A 61 -3.90 -2.05 10.79
C HIS A 61 -3.25 -2.04 9.40
N VAL A 62 -2.42 -1.06 9.11
CA VAL A 62 -1.71 -0.98 7.83
C VAL A 62 -0.24 -1.35 8.04
N GLU A 63 0.35 -2.00 7.03
CA GLU A 63 1.73 -2.46 7.10
C GLU A 63 2.48 -2.16 5.82
N ALA A 64 3.78 -1.91 5.97
CA ALA A 64 4.73 -1.80 4.87
C ALA A 64 5.89 -2.75 5.16
N VAL A 65 6.34 -3.49 4.16
CA VAL A 65 7.31 -4.56 4.32
C VAL A 65 8.63 -4.07 4.94
N SER A 66 9.14 -4.84 5.90
CA SER A 66 10.43 -4.58 6.53
C SER A 66 11.56 -5.38 5.89
N ASN A 67 12.78 -5.09 6.32
CA ASN A 67 13.97 -5.82 5.85
C ASN A 67 14.01 -7.29 6.29
N GLU A 68 13.12 -7.70 7.19
CA GLU A 68 12.98 -9.12 7.51
C GLU A 68 12.58 -9.94 6.29
N PHE A 69 11.76 -9.35 5.41
CA PHE A 69 11.21 -10.06 4.25
C PHE A 69 11.69 -9.50 2.91
N LEU A 70 12.08 -8.23 2.89
CA LEU A 70 12.41 -7.52 1.64
C LEU A 70 13.81 -7.90 1.14
N ASP A 71 13.89 -8.25 -0.15
CA ASP A 71 15.15 -8.57 -0.80
C ASP A 71 15.19 -7.85 -2.18
N PRO A 72 16.19 -7.00 -2.42
CA PRO A 72 17.26 -6.57 -1.51
C PRO A 72 16.74 -5.67 -0.38
N PRO A 73 17.44 -5.63 0.77
CA PRO A 73 16.98 -4.84 1.91
C PRO A 73 17.11 -3.34 1.65
N MET A 74 16.27 -2.58 2.35
CA MET A 74 16.34 -1.11 2.35
C MET A 74 17.59 -0.61 3.05
N GLY A 75 18.13 0.50 2.55
CA GLY A 75 19.16 1.25 3.25
C GLY A 75 18.59 2.15 4.34
N PRO A 76 19.47 2.81 5.13
CA PRO A 76 19.04 3.67 6.24
C PRO A 76 18.18 4.85 5.82
N ASP A 77 18.42 5.44 4.64
CA ASP A 77 17.63 6.59 4.17
C ASP A 77 16.17 6.21 3.91
N ALA A 78 15.93 5.03 3.35
CA ALA A 78 14.57 4.53 3.12
C ALA A 78 13.84 4.27 4.45
N ILE A 79 14.56 3.68 5.41
CA ILE A 79 14.01 3.45 6.75
C ILE A 79 13.64 4.77 7.42
N ASN A 80 14.53 5.78 7.34
CA ASN A 80 14.25 7.10 7.89
C ASN A 80 13.03 7.75 7.22
N SER A 81 12.87 7.57 5.90
CA SER A 81 11.71 8.08 5.19
C SER A 81 10.41 7.45 5.69
N LEU A 82 10.41 6.15 5.97
CA LEU A 82 9.24 5.49 6.57
C LEU A 82 8.89 6.13 7.91
N LEU A 83 9.86 6.32 8.78
CA LEU A 83 9.63 6.92 10.09
C LEU A 83 9.12 8.35 9.97
N GLU A 84 9.67 9.14 9.04
CA GLU A 84 9.21 10.51 8.78
C GLU A 84 7.78 10.56 8.26
N MET A 85 7.35 9.56 7.49
CA MET A 85 5.98 9.45 7.02
C MET A 85 5.00 9.07 8.14
N GLY A 86 5.49 8.66 9.30
CA GLY A 86 4.65 8.28 10.44
C GLY A 86 4.49 6.78 10.63
N TRP A 87 5.23 5.97 9.88
CA TRP A 87 5.25 4.53 10.13
C TRP A 87 5.93 4.22 11.46
N GLU A 88 5.37 3.28 12.20
CA GLU A 88 6.01 2.75 13.40
C GLU A 88 6.98 1.64 13.03
N PRO A 89 8.14 1.56 13.67
CA PRO A 89 9.11 0.51 13.34
C PRO A 89 8.61 -0.87 13.76
N PRO A 90 9.12 -1.94 13.10
CA PRO A 90 8.82 -3.30 13.54
C PRO A 90 9.14 -3.50 15.01
N CYS A 91 8.37 -4.34 15.69
CA CYS A 91 8.62 -4.64 17.08
C CYS A 91 8.56 -6.15 17.36
N ASP A 92 9.14 -6.55 18.50
CA ASP A 92 9.31 -7.96 18.85
C ASP A 92 8.00 -8.65 19.28
N ASP A 93 6.91 -7.89 19.41
CA ASP A 93 5.61 -8.41 19.86
C ASP A 93 4.76 -9.01 18.72
N GLY A 94 5.40 -9.53 17.69
CA GLY A 94 4.71 -10.15 16.58
C GLY A 94 4.33 -9.20 15.44
N LEU A 95 4.95 -8.02 15.39
CA LEU A 95 4.77 -7.05 14.32
C LEU A 95 6.07 -6.92 13.53
N PRO A 96 6.32 -7.82 12.56
CA PRO A 96 7.60 -7.86 11.85
C PRO A 96 7.77 -6.77 10.80
N ASN A 97 6.69 -6.12 10.38
CA ASN A 97 6.72 -5.04 9.39
C ASN A 97 6.57 -3.68 10.03
N PHE A 98 6.89 -2.62 9.29
CA PHE A 98 6.45 -1.28 9.67
C PHE A 98 4.93 -1.26 9.70
N PHE A 99 4.36 -0.54 10.66
CA PHE A 99 2.92 -0.60 10.87
C PHE A 99 2.35 0.74 11.31
N ARG A 100 1.04 0.85 11.20
CA ARG A 100 0.28 1.96 11.75
C ARG A 100 -1.16 1.52 11.99
N PHE A 101 -1.75 1.97 13.10
CA PHE A 101 -3.17 1.74 13.38
C PHE A 101 -3.95 3.00 13.04
N ILE A 102 -5.09 2.83 12.38
CA ILE A 102 -6.00 3.91 12.02
C ILE A 102 -7.32 3.61 12.71
N HIS A 103 -7.75 4.51 13.58
CA HIS A 103 -8.99 4.37 14.32
C HIS A 103 -10.19 4.26 13.36
N SER A 104 -11.20 3.46 13.72
CA SER A 104 -12.36 3.22 12.86
C SER A 104 -13.04 4.50 12.39
N ASP A 105 -13.14 5.51 13.25
CA ASP A 105 -13.78 6.79 12.91
C ASP A 105 -12.95 7.60 11.92
N ASP A 106 -11.67 7.30 11.78
CA ASP A 106 -10.72 8.03 10.94
C ASP A 106 -10.42 7.32 9.62
N VAL A 107 -11.01 6.14 9.39
CA VAL A 107 -10.75 5.40 8.16
C VAL A 107 -11.40 6.09 6.97
N ARG A 108 -10.56 6.51 6.02
CA ARG A 108 -10.95 7.08 4.73
C ARG A 108 -10.21 6.29 3.66
N PRO A 109 -10.88 5.36 2.97
CA PRO A 109 -10.19 4.46 2.03
C PRO A 109 -9.31 5.18 1.00
N GLY A 110 -9.77 6.32 0.48
CA GLY A 110 -8.96 7.10 -0.46
C GLY A 110 -7.69 7.65 0.15
N GLU A 111 -7.74 8.13 1.39
CA GLU A 111 -6.56 8.64 2.09
C GLU A 111 -5.61 7.51 2.47
N VAL A 112 -6.15 6.37 2.90
CA VAL A 112 -5.34 5.18 3.20
C VAL A 112 -4.61 4.72 1.94
N ALA A 113 -5.34 4.58 0.82
CA ALA A 113 -4.75 4.17 -0.46
C ALA A 113 -3.67 5.14 -0.93
N ASP A 114 -3.93 6.44 -0.84
CA ASP A 114 -2.95 7.48 -1.19
C ASP A 114 -1.67 7.34 -0.35
N PHE A 115 -1.81 7.17 0.95
CA PHE A 115 -0.67 6.99 1.86
C PHE A 115 0.15 5.75 1.50
N LEU A 116 -0.51 4.64 1.24
CA LEU A 116 0.17 3.39 0.88
C LEU A 116 0.89 3.50 -0.47
N VAL A 117 0.26 4.11 -1.46
CA VAL A 117 0.88 4.30 -2.79
C VAL A 117 2.07 5.26 -2.70
N ARG A 118 1.95 6.35 -1.92
CA ARG A 118 3.08 7.25 -1.68
C ARG A 118 4.25 6.52 -1.04
N THR A 119 3.97 5.63 -0.10
CA THR A 119 5.01 4.82 0.54
C THR A 119 5.75 3.98 -0.50
N LEU A 120 5.02 3.31 -1.40
CA LEU A 120 5.66 2.53 -2.46
C LEU A 120 6.50 3.40 -3.39
N ARG A 121 5.98 4.55 -3.81
CA ARG A 121 6.68 5.46 -4.71
C ARG A 121 7.94 6.05 -4.08
N ASP A 122 7.82 6.58 -2.88
CA ASP A 122 8.85 7.47 -2.31
C ASP A 122 9.84 6.74 -1.41
N VAL A 123 9.45 5.64 -0.79
CA VAL A 123 10.35 4.85 0.06
C VAL A 123 10.96 3.69 -0.71
N TYR A 124 10.12 2.88 -1.35
CA TYR A 124 10.58 1.69 -2.07
C TYR A 124 10.95 1.97 -3.51
N LEU A 125 10.76 3.21 -3.96
CA LEU A 125 11.13 3.69 -5.30
C LEU A 125 10.46 2.89 -6.43
N VAL A 126 9.25 2.43 -6.18
CA VAL A 126 8.44 1.72 -7.16
C VAL A 126 8.04 2.67 -8.29
N GLN A 127 8.05 2.17 -9.52
CA GLN A 127 7.68 2.93 -10.70
C GLN A 127 6.24 2.60 -11.10
N PRO A 128 5.50 3.54 -11.71
CA PRO A 128 4.13 3.26 -12.13
C PRO A 128 4.03 2.19 -13.22
N THR A 129 5.15 1.91 -13.89
CA THR A 129 5.25 0.86 -14.92
C THR A 129 5.62 -0.51 -14.35
N ASP A 130 5.90 -0.61 -13.05
CA ASP A 130 6.16 -1.90 -12.42
C ASP A 130 4.91 -2.78 -12.44
N ARG A 131 5.12 -4.07 -12.28
CA ARG A 131 4.01 -5.03 -12.24
C ARG A 131 3.51 -5.17 -10.83
N PHE A 132 2.19 -5.09 -10.68
CA PHE A 132 1.54 -5.16 -9.37
C PHE A 132 0.66 -6.39 -9.29
N GLU A 133 0.58 -6.97 -8.11
CA GLU A 133 -0.41 -7.97 -7.77
C GLU A 133 -1.24 -7.44 -6.60
N CYS A 134 -2.55 -7.51 -6.75
CA CYS A 134 -3.46 -7.01 -5.74
C CYS A 134 -4.36 -8.15 -5.26
N MET A 135 -4.44 -8.35 -3.96
CA MET A 135 -5.25 -9.41 -3.36
C MET A 135 -6.31 -8.82 -2.45
N PRO A 136 -7.52 -9.34 -2.42
CA PRO A 136 -8.01 -10.56 -3.09
C PRO A 136 -8.08 -10.44 -4.61
N ASP A 137 -7.54 -11.45 -5.29
CA ASP A 137 -7.32 -11.44 -6.74
C ASP A 137 -8.62 -11.27 -7.54
N GLU A 138 -9.66 -12.05 -7.21
CA GLU A 138 -10.95 -11.97 -7.93
C GLU A 138 -11.59 -10.60 -7.76
N LEU A 139 -11.51 -10.02 -6.56
CA LEU A 139 -12.05 -8.69 -6.32
C LEU A 139 -11.27 -7.63 -7.10
N CYS A 140 -9.96 -7.74 -7.12
CA CYS A 140 -9.11 -6.83 -7.89
C CYS A 140 -9.51 -6.85 -9.37
N ARG A 141 -9.66 -8.02 -9.94
CA ARG A 141 -10.08 -8.18 -11.34
C ARG A 141 -11.46 -7.57 -11.60
N ALA A 142 -12.40 -7.77 -10.68
CA ALA A 142 -13.74 -7.21 -10.81
C ALA A 142 -13.73 -5.69 -10.75
N VAL A 143 -12.95 -5.10 -9.85
CA VAL A 143 -12.79 -3.65 -9.74
C VAL A 143 -12.19 -3.08 -11.02
N VAL A 144 -11.13 -3.71 -11.53
CA VAL A 144 -10.44 -3.27 -12.74
C VAL A 144 -11.34 -3.37 -13.98
N ARG A 145 -12.20 -4.41 -14.06
CA ARG A 145 -13.18 -4.55 -15.16
C ARG A 145 -14.28 -3.50 -15.13
N GLY A 146 -14.45 -2.81 -14.01
CA GLY A 146 -15.51 -1.82 -13.86
C GLY A 146 -16.82 -2.37 -13.32
N ASP A 147 -16.83 -3.58 -12.72
CA ASP A 147 -18.03 -4.20 -12.16
C ASP A 147 -18.64 -3.37 -11.03
N TYR A 148 -17.84 -2.54 -10.37
CA TYR A 148 -18.26 -1.65 -9.30
C TYR A 148 -18.30 -0.18 -9.74
N GLY A 149 -18.34 0.08 -11.04
CA GLY A 149 -18.46 1.44 -11.58
C GLY A 149 -17.16 2.21 -11.70
N PHE A 150 -16.04 1.62 -11.27
CA PHE A 150 -14.73 2.23 -11.40
C PHE A 150 -14.13 1.93 -12.78
N LYS A 151 -13.51 2.94 -13.40
CA LYS A 151 -12.76 2.75 -14.65
C LYS A 151 -11.40 3.45 -14.50
N PRO A 152 -10.30 2.70 -14.58
CA PRO A 152 -8.98 3.29 -14.53
C PRO A 152 -8.79 4.33 -15.63
N SER A 153 -8.16 5.46 -15.30
CA SER A 153 -7.89 6.52 -16.27
C SER A 153 -6.70 6.20 -17.17
N ILE A 154 -5.85 5.27 -16.74
CA ILE A 154 -4.68 4.78 -17.49
C ILE A 154 -4.51 3.29 -17.24
N ASP A 155 -3.89 2.62 -18.21
CA ASP A 155 -3.57 1.20 -18.05
C ASP A 155 -2.44 1.03 -17.04
N ILE A 156 -2.66 0.15 -16.07
CA ILE A 156 -1.63 -0.29 -15.14
C ILE A 156 -1.56 -1.81 -15.19
N HIS A 157 -0.36 -2.34 -14.98
CA HIS A 157 -0.14 -3.79 -15.00
C HIS A 157 -0.46 -4.37 -13.64
N ILE A 158 -1.65 -4.99 -13.53
CA ILE A 158 -2.04 -5.77 -12.36
C ILE A 158 -2.22 -7.20 -12.80
N ASP A 159 -1.48 -8.09 -12.18
CA ASP A 159 -1.57 -9.52 -12.45
C ASP A 159 -2.71 -10.18 -11.68
#